data_380997907df7f0939dfeb58c293a06b2
#
_entry.id   380997907df7f0939dfeb58c293a06b2
#
_cell.length_a   1.000
_cell.length_b   1.000
_cell.length_c   1.000
_cell.angle_alpha   90.00
_cell.angle_beta   90.00
_cell.angle_gamma   90.00
#
_symmetry.space_group_name_H-M   'P 1'
#
loop_
_entity.id
_entity.type
_entity.pdbx_description
1 polymer ?
#
loop_
_entity_poly.entity_id
_entity_poly.type
_entity_poly.pdbx_seq_one_letter_code
_entity_poly.pdbx_strand_id
1 'polypeptide(L)'
;MTSSPDGPDKRMPPAASPRDRILNAYEGLLIESGERGATLDAVAARAGVSKGGLLYHFGSKDALTEGFIERLRILTEEDIALMLEAPAGVVDYLIRTSVNAGTALDRALIAAARLAQTSDPRAGDALAAIRARWLEVVTDAVGDPAVARAIILISDGLYYNSALMGMGAPDPADTSEEGLNQLLALIARLSA
;
A
#
# COMPACT_ATOMS: atom_id res chain seq x y z
N MET A 1 8.08 -25.90 46.72
CA MET A 1 6.89 -25.60 45.88
C MET A 1 7.05 -24.16 45.41
N THR A 2 7.62 -24.00 44.25
CA THR A 2 7.80 -22.68 43.60
C THR A 2 7.05 -22.71 42.30
N SER A 3 5.92 -22.00 42.29
CA SER A 3 5.10 -21.80 41.08
C SER A 3 5.86 -20.89 40.10
N SER A 4 6.07 -21.37 38.88
CA SER A 4 6.57 -20.56 37.77
C SER A 4 5.48 -19.58 37.32
N PRO A 5 5.80 -18.32 37.01
CA PRO A 5 4.84 -17.42 36.42
C PRO A 5 4.63 -17.75 34.93
N ASP A 6 3.37 -17.82 34.58
CA ASP A 6 2.81 -18.01 33.26
C ASP A 6 3.40 -17.00 32.27
N GLY A 7 3.93 -17.49 31.17
CA GLY A 7 4.49 -16.65 30.11
C GLY A 7 3.39 -15.89 29.33
N PRO A 8 3.71 -14.81 28.62
CA PRO A 8 2.71 -14.00 27.93
C PRO A 8 1.98 -14.81 26.87
N ASP A 9 0.65 -14.81 27.01
CA ASP A 9 -0.33 -15.39 26.08
C ASP A 9 -0.07 -14.90 24.64
N LYS A 10 0.58 -15.73 23.83
CA LYS A 10 0.72 -15.51 22.38
C LYS A 10 -0.63 -15.73 21.71
N ARG A 11 -1.54 -14.78 21.84
CA ARG A 11 -2.74 -14.78 21.00
C ARG A 11 -2.32 -14.66 19.54
N MET A 12 -2.48 -15.73 18.80
CA MET A 12 -2.40 -15.70 17.32
C MET A 12 -3.37 -14.64 16.82
N PRO A 13 -2.96 -13.80 15.84
CA PRO A 13 -3.86 -12.86 15.22
C PRO A 13 -5.10 -13.61 14.70
N PRO A 14 -6.30 -13.03 14.80
CA PRO A 14 -7.52 -13.67 14.34
C PRO A 14 -7.38 -14.06 12.86
N ALA A 15 -7.83 -15.26 12.51
CA ALA A 15 -7.81 -15.73 11.13
C ALA A 15 -8.54 -14.74 10.22
N ALA A 16 -7.93 -14.40 9.07
CA ALA A 16 -8.50 -13.47 8.11
C ALA A 16 -9.92 -13.87 7.73
N SER A 17 -10.84 -12.91 7.71
CA SER A 17 -12.23 -13.15 7.33
C SER A 17 -12.33 -13.73 5.91
N PRO A 18 -13.42 -14.44 5.56
CA PRO A 18 -13.61 -14.88 4.18
C PRO A 18 -13.54 -13.74 3.16
N ARG A 19 -14.05 -12.58 3.51
CA ARG A 19 -13.99 -11.36 2.69
C ARG A 19 -12.54 -10.91 2.48
N ASP A 20 -11.71 -10.90 3.53
CA ASP A 20 -10.30 -10.52 3.43
C ASP A 20 -9.49 -11.54 2.63
N ARG A 21 -9.76 -12.84 2.80
CA ARG A 21 -9.12 -13.87 1.98
C ARG A 21 -9.41 -13.70 0.49
N ILE A 22 -10.65 -13.34 0.14
CA ILE A 22 -11.04 -13.08 -1.25
C ILE A 22 -10.30 -11.86 -1.80
N LEU A 23 -10.24 -10.75 -1.06
CA LEU A 23 -9.50 -9.55 -1.47
C LEU A 23 -8.00 -9.81 -1.60
N ASN A 24 -7.39 -10.53 -0.64
CA ASN A 24 -5.98 -10.91 -0.72
C ASN A 24 -5.69 -11.80 -1.95
N ALA A 25 -6.58 -12.72 -2.28
CA ALA A 25 -6.47 -13.57 -3.45
C ALA A 25 -6.58 -12.75 -4.75
N TYR A 26 -7.50 -11.79 -4.79
CA TYR A 26 -7.68 -10.89 -5.92
C TYR A 26 -6.45 -10.02 -6.16
N GLU A 27 -5.94 -9.35 -5.11
CA GLU A 27 -4.69 -8.56 -5.15
C GLU A 27 -3.52 -9.40 -5.69
N GLY A 28 -3.32 -10.61 -5.13
CA GLY A 28 -2.24 -11.48 -5.56
C GLY A 28 -2.34 -11.87 -7.04
N LEU A 29 -3.54 -12.16 -7.54
CA LEU A 29 -3.75 -12.48 -8.95
C LEU A 29 -3.56 -11.27 -9.87
N LEU A 30 -3.97 -10.07 -9.44
CA LEU A 30 -3.70 -8.84 -10.17
C LEU A 30 -2.19 -8.59 -10.32
N ILE A 31 -1.41 -8.79 -9.26
CA ILE A 31 0.05 -8.63 -9.26
C ILE A 31 0.72 -9.65 -10.19
N GLU A 32 0.34 -10.92 -10.07
CA GLU A 32 1.01 -12.04 -10.75
C GLU A 32 0.59 -12.18 -12.22
N SER A 33 -0.69 -12.01 -12.52
CA SER A 33 -1.30 -12.37 -13.80
C SER A 33 -2.12 -11.25 -14.44
N GLY A 34 -2.18 -10.09 -13.79
CA GLY A 34 -3.00 -8.96 -14.23
C GLY A 34 -4.50 -9.24 -14.20
N GLU A 35 -5.28 -8.29 -14.70
CA GLU A 35 -6.75 -8.36 -14.67
C GLU A 35 -7.34 -9.58 -15.39
N ARG A 36 -6.72 -10.00 -16.50
CA ARG A 36 -7.20 -11.17 -17.27
C ARG A 36 -7.07 -12.49 -16.49
N GLY A 37 -6.03 -12.61 -15.66
CA GLY A 37 -5.82 -13.78 -14.79
C GLY A 37 -6.69 -13.77 -13.53
N ALA A 38 -7.14 -12.60 -13.09
CA ALA A 38 -7.95 -12.43 -11.89
C ALA A 38 -9.45 -12.68 -12.15
N THR A 39 -9.79 -13.89 -12.63
CA THR A 39 -11.18 -14.33 -12.82
C THR A 39 -11.82 -14.69 -11.50
N LEU A 40 -13.17 -14.63 -11.40
CA LEU A 40 -13.88 -15.04 -10.17
C LEU A 40 -13.57 -16.49 -9.76
N ASP A 41 -13.41 -17.39 -10.72
CA ASP A 41 -13.06 -18.79 -10.43
C ASP A 41 -11.63 -18.91 -9.87
N ALA A 42 -10.66 -18.20 -10.45
CA ALA A 42 -9.29 -18.18 -9.96
C ALA A 42 -9.19 -17.55 -8.55
N VAL A 43 -9.93 -16.46 -8.32
CA VAL A 43 -10.00 -15.81 -7.02
C VAL A 43 -10.63 -16.73 -5.97
N ALA A 44 -11.75 -17.38 -6.28
CA ALA A 44 -12.41 -18.31 -5.35
C ALA A 44 -11.48 -19.47 -4.99
N ALA A 45 -10.83 -20.08 -6.00
CA ALA A 45 -9.88 -21.18 -5.80
C ALA A 45 -8.71 -20.75 -4.89
N ARG A 46 -8.09 -19.60 -5.16
CA ARG A 46 -6.95 -19.07 -4.38
C ARG A 46 -7.36 -18.66 -2.95
N ALA A 47 -8.57 -18.12 -2.77
CA ALA A 47 -9.10 -17.75 -1.47
C ALA A 47 -9.53 -18.95 -0.61
N GLY A 48 -9.59 -20.14 -1.18
CA GLY A 48 -10.11 -21.33 -0.50
C GLY A 48 -11.61 -21.23 -0.19
N VAL A 49 -12.39 -20.62 -1.09
CA VAL A 49 -13.87 -20.52 -0.98
C VAL A 49 -14.55 -21.07 -2.22
N SER A 50 -15.81 -21.48 -2.10
CA SER A 50 -16.61 -21.81 -3.28
C SER A 50 -16.93 -20.55 -4.10
N LYS A 51 -17.21 -20.70 -5.41
CA LYS A 51 -17.68 -19.58 -6.25
C LYS A 51 -18.96 -18.94 -5.69
N GLY A 52 -19.88 -19.74 -5.15
CA GLY A 52 -21.08 -19.25 -4.46
C GLY A 52 -20.75 -18.46 -3.20
N GLY A 53 -19.74 -18.90 -2.43
CA GLY A 53 -19.22 -18.18 -1.27
C GLY A 53 -18.59 -16.83 -1.64
N LEU A 54 -17.83 -16.78 -2.75
CA LEU A 54 -17.31 -15.53 -3.27
C LEU A 54 -18.45 -14.60 -3.69
N LEU A 55 -19.42 -15.09 -4.46
CA LEU A 55 -20.56 -14.29 -4.95
C LEU A 55 -21.49 -13.83 -3.82
N TYR A 56 -21.52 -14.52 -2.70
CA TYR A 56 -22.21 -14.05 -1.49
C TYR A 56 -21.56 -12.78 -0.92
N HIS A 57 -20.23 -12.68 -0.94
CA HIS A 57 -19.49 -11.51 -0.43
C HIS A 57 -19.40 -10.38 -1.47
N PHE A 58 -19.24 -10.75 -2.76
CA PHE A 58 -19.05 -9.81 -3.88
C PHE A 58 -19.88 -10.29 -5.06
N GLY A 59 -21.09 -9.81 -5.20
CA GLY A 59 -22.08 -10.30 -6.17
C GLY A 59 -21.63 -10.35 -7.64
N SER A 60 -20.51 -9.66 -7.99
CA SER A 60 -19.93 -9.63 -9.34
C SER A 60 -18.42 -9.34 -9.30
N LYS A 61 -17.74 -9.42 -10.46
CA LYS A 61 -16.34 -8.97 -10.59
C LYS A 61 -16.23 -7.46 -10.34
N ASP A 62 -17.20 -6.68 -10.78
CA ASP A 62 -17.24 -5.23 -10.52
C ASP A 62 -17.37 -4.90 -9.05
N ALA A 63 -18.23 -5.61 -8.31
CA ALA A 63 -18.35 -5.47 -6.87
C ALA A 63 -17.08 -5.90 -6.12
N LEU A 64 -16.36 -6.90 -6.64
CA LEU A 64 -15.06 -7.30 -6.10
C LEU A 64 -14.01 -6.22 -6.33
N THR A 65 -13.95 -5.64 -7.51
CA THR A 65 -13.07 -4.51 -7.85
C THR A 65 -13.37 -3.30 -6.97
N GLU A 66 -14.64 -2.95 -6.78
CA GLU A 66 -15.04 -1.85 -5.88
C GLU A 66 -14.63 -2.11 -4.42
N GLY A 67 -14.86 -3.34 -3.94
CA GLY A 67 -14.42 -3.75 -2.60
C GLY A 67 -12.90 -3.70 -2.41
N PHE A 68 -12.13 -3.97 -3.45
CA PHE A 68 -10.68 -3.82 -3.46
C PHE A 68 -10.26 -2.34 -3.42
N ILE A 69 -10.87 -1.48 -4.22
CA ILE A 69 -10.59 -0.03 -4.24
C ILE A 69 -10.93 0.60 -2.88
N GLU A 70 -12.04 0.20 -2.28
CA GLU A 70 -12.42 0.67 -0.94
C GLU A 70 -11.38 0.23 0.12
N ARG A 71 -10.91 -1.02 0.06
CA ARG A 71 -9.83 -1.48 0.94
C ARG A 71 -8.55 -0.67 0.76
N LEU A 72 -8.18 -0.34 -0.47
CA LEU A 72 -7.01 0.50 -0.76
C LEU A 72 -7.16 1.88 -0.12
N ARG A 73 -8.35 2.51 -0.18
CA ARG A 73 -8.63 3.78 0.48
C ARG A 73 -8.49 3.68 2.00
N ILE A 74 -9.05 2.63 2.61
CA ILE A 74 -8.93 2.39 4.06
C ILE A 74 -7.47 2.27 4.47
N LEU A 75 -6.68 1.44 3.78
CA LEU A 75 -5.25 1.27 4.06
C LEU A 75 -4.47 2.59 3.91
N THR A 76 -4.86 3.43 2.97
CA THR A 76 -4.25 4.75 2.80
C THR A 76 -4.56 5.68 3.97
N GLU A 77 -5.80 5.74 4.45
CA GLU A 77 -6.14 6.59 5.61
C GLU A 77 -5.50 6.06 6.90
N GLU A 78 -5.34 4.74 7.05
CA GLU A 78 -4.57 4.15 8.16
C GLU A 78 -3.09 4.57 8.10
N ASP A 79 -2.47 4.55 6.92
CA ASP A 79 -1.09 5.03 6.70
C ASP A 79 -0.95 6.53 7.00
N ILE A 80 -1.90 7.35 6.54
CA ILE A 80 -1.92 8.79 6.84
C ILE A 80 -2.04 9.05 8.35
N ALA A 81 -2.85 8.28 9.06
CA ALA A 81 -2.95 8.41 10.51
C ALA A 81 -1.59 8.14 11.19
N LEU A 82 -0.89 7.08 10.77
CA LEU A 82 0.46 6.78 11.25
C LEU A 82 1.47 7.88 10.89
N MET A 83 1.37 8.43 9.67
CA MET A 83 2.21 9.53 9.20
C MET A 83 2.03 10.79 10.05
N LEU A 84 0.80 11.14 10.41
CA LEU A 84 0.48 12.31 11.24
C LEU A 84 0.96 12.16 12.69
N GLU A 85 1.02 10.93 13.20
CA GLU A 85 1.49 10.60 14.55
C GLU A 85 2.99 10.30 14.61
N ALA A 86 3.70 10.30 13.47
CA ALA A 86 5.10 9.90 13.39
C ALA A 86 6.01 10.85 14.20
N PRO A 87 6.84 10.34 15.14
CA PRO A 87 7.68 11.17 16.00
C PRO A 87 8.71 12.02 15.24
N ALA A 88 9.19 11.52 14.10
CA ALA A 88 10.14 12.22 13.23
C ALA A 88 9.45 13.16 12.21
N GLY A 89 8.11 13.21 12.21
CA GLY A 89 7.29 14.05 11.37
C GLY A 89 6.90 13.42 10.04
N VAL A 90 5.93 14.08 9.37
CA VAL A 90 5.27 13.63 8.14
C VAL A 90 6.26 13.31 7.02
N VAL A 91 7.23 14.17 6.79
CA VAL A 91 8.19 14.03 5.67
C VAL A 91 9.14 12.85 5.90
N ASP A 92 9.67 12.70 7.11
CA ASP A 92 10.55 11.57 7.46
C ASP A 92 9.81 10.24 7.29
N TYR A 93 8.58 10.16 7.83
CA TYR A 93 7.74 8.98 7.68
C TYR A 93 7.51 8.64 6.21
N LEU A 94 7.02 9.60 5.41
CA LEU A 94 6.73 9.38 4.00
C LEU A 94 7.94 8.85 3.23
N ILE A 95 9.10 9.50 3.36
CA ILE A 95 10.31 9.10 2.62
C ILE A 95 10.77 7.70 3.03
N ARG A 96 10.75 7.36 4.32
CA ARG A 96 11.17 6.02 4.79
C ARG A 96 10.22 4.92 4.38
N THR A 97 8.91 5.20 4.34
CA THR A 97 7.89 4.23 3.93
C THR A 97 7.67 4.17 2.42
N SER A 98 8.31 5.06 1.65
CA SER A 98 8.28 5.04 0.18
C SER A 98 9.16 3.94 -0.45
N VAL A 99 9.76 3.09 0.36
CA VAL A 99 10.47 1.89 -0.10
C VAL A 99 9.59 0.67 0.15
N ASN A 100 9.32 -0.12 -0.90
CA ASN A 100 8.46 -1.30 -0.82
C ASN A 100 8.95 -2.29 0.24
N ALA A 101 8.19 -2.47 1.28
CA ALA A 101 8.43 -3.42 2.38
C ALA A 101 7.48 -4.64 2.34
N GLY A 102 6.62 -4.74 1.32
CA GLY A 102 5.64 -5.81 1.17
C GLY A 102 4.46 -5.72 2.15
N THR A 103 4.16 -4.53 2.64
CA THR A 103 3.01 -4.27 3.52
C THR A 103 1.67 -4.55 2.82
N ALA A 104 0.57 -4.48 3.56
CA ALA A 104 -0.76 -4.60 2.95
C ALA A 104 -1.04 -3.44 1.98
N LEU A 105 -0.61 -2.21 2.32
CA LEU A 105 -0.74 -1.05 1.45
C LEU A 105 0.12 -1.20 0.19
N ASP A 106 1.37 -1.63 0.30
CA ASP A 106 2.24 -1.88 -0.86
C ASP A 106 1.60 -2.85 -1.85
N ARG A 107 1.09 -3.98 -1.37
CA ARG A 107 0.42 -4.96 -2.24
C ARG A 107 -0.81 -4.36 -2.91
N ALA A 108 -1.62 -3.60 -2.18
CA ALA A 108 -2.81 -2.95 -2.72
C ALA A 108 -2.44 -1.89 -3.77
N LEU A 109 -1.40 -1.07 -3.54
CA LEU A 109 -0.91 -0.08 -4.51
C LEU A 109 -0.38 -0.73 -5.79
N ILE A 110 0.43 -1.80 -5.67
CA ILE A 110 0.93 -2.55 -6.83
C ILE A 110 -0.22 -3.20 -7.62
N ALA A 111 -1.19 -3.81 -6.93
CA ALA A 111 -2.36 -4.40 -7.55
C ALA A 111 -3.22 -3.35 -8.28
N ALA A 112 -3.42 -2.17 -7.66
CA ALA A 112 -4.12 -1.05 -8.27
C ALA A 112 -3.39 -0.50 -9.50
N ALA A 113 -2.06 -0.38 -9.44
CA ALA A 113 -1.25 0.04 -10.57
C ALA A 113 -1.36 -0.95 -11.75
N ARG A 114 -1.43 -2.27 -11.49
CA ARG A 114 -1.69 -3.30 -12.51
C ARG A 114 -3.09 -3.18 -13.10
N LEU A 115 -4.09 -2.93 -12.26
CA LEU A 115 -5.47 -2.76 -12.69
C LEU A 115 -5.64 -1.47 -13.51
N ALA A 116 -5.00 -0.37 -13.13
CA ALA A 116 -5.04 0.91 -13.84
C ALA A 116 -4.44 0.86 -15.27
N GLN A 117 -3.65 -0.18 -15.59
CA GLN A 117 -3.16 -0.42 -16.96
C GLN A 117 -4.22 -1.01 -17.88
N THR A 118 -5.38 -1.34 -17.36
CA THR A 118 -6.52 -1.85 -18.13
C THR A 118 -7.46 -0.72 -18.54
N SER A 119 -8.59 -1.07 -19.15
CA SER A 119 -9.62 -0.09 -19.54
C SER A 119 -10.52 0.38 -18.39
N ASP A 120 -10.33 -0.14 -17.17
CA ASP A 120 -11.11 0.27 -16.00
C ASP A 120 -10.51 1.55 -15.37
N PRO A 121 -11.21 2.70 -15.45
CA PRO A 121 -10.66 3.96 -14.95
C PRO A 121 -10.63 4.04 -13.41
N ARG A 122 -11.42 3.22 -12.71
CA ARG A 122 -11.62 3.32 -11.25
C ARG A 122 -10.32 3.20 -10.46
N ALA A 123 -9.43 2.31 -10.88
CA ALA A 123 -8.14 2.13 -10.21
C ALA A 123 -7.21 3.33 -10.42
N GLY A 124 -7.20 3.89 -11.64
CA GLY A 124 -6.45 5.11 -11.95
C GLY A 124 -6.94 6.31 -11.15
N ASP A 125 -8.27 6.50 -11.10
CA ASP A 125 -8.90 7.57 -10.31
C ASP A 125 -8.61 7.43 -8.81
N ALA A 126 -8.64 6.19 -8.28
CA ALA A 126 -8.30 5.92 -6.89
C ALA A 126 -6.85 6.26 -6.57
N LEU A 127 -5.89 5.84 -7.42
CA LEU A 127 -4.47 6.17 -7.24
C LEU A 127 -4.22 7.68 -7.32
N ALA A 128 -4.90 8.37 -8.23
CA ALA A 128 -4.80 9.84 -8.33
C ALA A 128 -5.35 10.53 -7.07
N ALA A 129 -6.49 10.07 -6.55
CA ALA A 129 -7.08 10.59 -5.31
C ALA A 129 -6.18 10.34 -4.08
N ILE A 130 -5.58 9.16 -3.97
CA ILE A 130 -4.63 8.82 -2.90
C ILE A 130 -3.41 9.72 -2.96
N ARG A 131 -2.83 9.91 -4.15
CA ARG A 131 -1.69 10.80 -4.33
C ARG A 131 -2.02 12.24 -3.97
N ALA A 132 -3.22 12.71 -4.33
CA ALA A 132 -3.69 14.04 -3.96
C ALA A 132 -3.84 14.18 -2.42
N ARG A 133 -4.30 13.15 -1.75
CA ARG A 133 -4.45 13.12 -0.30
C ARG A 133 -3.09 13.18 0.42
N TRP A 134 -2.10 12.40 -0.01
CA TRP A 134 -0.73 12.52 0.52
C TRP A 134 -0.14 13.92 0.26
N LEU A 135 -0.34 14.49 -0.94
CA LEU A 135 0.13 15.84 -1.26
C LEU A 135 -0.49 16.90 -0.34
N GLU A 136 -1.77 16.79 0.00
CA GLU A 136 -2.45 17.66 0.95
C GLU A 136 -1.77 17.60 2.32
N VAL A 137 -1.60 16.39 2.88
CA VAL A 137 -0.96 16.18 4.19
C VAL A 137 0.46 16.71 4.23
N VAL A 138 1.25 16.48 3.17
CA VAL A 138 2.62 16.99 3.09
C VAL A 138 2.62 18.52 2.95
N THR A 139 1.69 19.10 2.18
CA THR A 139 1.57 20.56 2.03
C THR A 139 1.26 21.22 3.36
N ASP A 140 0.36 20.66 4.14
CA ASP A 140 0.01 21.17 5.47
C ASP A 140 1.22 21.10 6.42
N ALA A 141 2.05 20.06 6.30
CA ALA A 141 3.23 19.88 7.15
C ALA A 141 4.40 20.81 6.81
N VAL A 142 4.62 21.12 5.51
CA VAL A 142 5.78 21.92 5.07
C VAL A 142 5.44 23.39 4.79
N GLY A 143 4.17 23.72 4.55
CA GLY A 143 3.68 25.08 4.30
C GLY A 143 3.99 25.65 2.90
N ASP A 144 4.78 24.96 2.07
CA ASP A 144 5.11 25.35 0.70
C ASP A 144 4.64 24.31 -0.31
N PRO A 145 3.66 24.64 -1.18
CA PRO A 145 3.13 23.70 -2.16
C PRO A 145 4.15 23.22 -3.22
N ALA A 146 5.20 24.00 -3.50
CA ALA A 146 6.23 23.60 -4.46
C ALA A 146 7.18 22.58 -3.83
N VAL A 147 7.57 22.80 -2.58
CA VAL A 147 8.36 21.85 -1.78
C VAL A 147 7.59 20.55 -1.55
N ALA A 148 6.31 20.65 -1.17
CA ALA A 148 5.45 19.46 -1.00
C ALA A 148 5.39 18.62 -2.27
N ARG A 149 5.23 19.26 -3.43
CA ARG A 149 5.26 18.56 -4.73
C ARG A 149 6.59 17.88 -5.01
N ALA A 150 7.70 18.52 -4.69
CA ALA A 150 9.03 17.92 -4.85
C ALA A 150 9.19 16.68 -3.96
N ILE A 151 8.73 16.74 -2.70
CA ILE A 151 8.74 15.62 -1.76
C ILE A 151 7.91 14.44 -2.30
N ILE A 152 6.69 14.70 -2.78
CA ILE A 152 5.85 13.64 -3.37
C ILE A 152 6.52 13.02 -4.61
N LEU A 153 7.17 13.81 -5.47
CA LEU A 153 7.89 13.28 -6.64
C LEU A 153 9.10 12.41 -6.24
N ILE A 154 9.79 12.75 -5.17
CA ILE A 154 10.86 11.92 -4.60
C ILE A 154 10.28 10.60 -4.07
N SER A 155 9.20 10.69 -3.29
CA SER A 155 8.47 9.52 -2.77
C SER A 155 7.98 8.60 -3.90
N ASP A 156 7.32 9.17 -4.92
CA ASP A 156 6.87 8.42 -6.11
C ASP A 156 8.05 7.71 -6.79
N GLY A 157 9.21 8.38 -6.92
CA GLY A 157 10.42 7.82 -7.51
C GLY A 157 11.00 6.65 -6.72
N LEU A 158 11.13 6.79 -5.40
CA LEU A 158 11.59 5.74 -4.49
C LEU A 158 10.66 4.51 -4.59
N TYR A 159 9.35 4.75 -4.53
CA TYR A 159 8.38 3.67 -4.60
C TYR A 159 8.40 2.97 -5.97
N TYR A 160 8.46 3.74 -7.05
CA TYR A 160 8.55 3.21 -8.41
C TYR A 160 9.78 2.30 -8.58
N ASN A 161 10.95 2.77 -8.13
CA ASN A 161 12.20 2.01 -8.24
C ASN A 161 12.17 0.73 -7.40
N SER A 162 11.64 0.79 -6.17
CA SER A 162 11.63 -0.34 -5.25
C SER A 162 10.52 -1.36 -5.51
N ALA A 163 9.35 -0.93 -6.01
CA ALA A 163 8.17 -1.77 -6.11
C ALA A 163 7.80 -2.17 -7.53
N LEU A 164 7.99 -1.28 -8.51
CA LEU A 164 7.40 -1.43 -9.84
C LEU A 164 8.42 -1.81 -10.93
N MET A 165 9.70 -1.43 -10.78
CA MET A 165 10.69 -1.73 -11.81
C MET A 165 11.07 -3.21 -11.90
N GLY A 166 10.98 -4.00 -10.83
CA GLY A 166 11.09 -5.47 -10.83
C GLY A 166 12.33 -6.08 -11.52
N MET A 167 13.28 -5.27 -11.98
CA MET A 167 14.38 -5.65 -12.84
C MET A 167 15.73 -5.67 -12.12
N GLY A 168 15.73 -6.08 -10.86
CA GLY A 168 16.92 -6.20 -10.03
C GLY A 168 16.67 -5.81 -8.59
N ALA A 169 17.68 -5.96 -7.74
CA ALA A 169 17.61 -5.42 -6.40
C ALA A 169 17.57 -3.87 -6.49
N PRO A 170 16.74 -3.19 -5.67
CA PRO A 170 16.76 -1.73 -5.60
C PRO A 170 18.18 -1.23 -5.32
N ASP A 171 18.55 -0.05 -5.87
CA ASP A 171 19.84 0.55 -5.59
C ASP A 171 19.96 0.80 -4.07
N PRO A 172 21.00 0.31 -3.41
CA PRO A 172 21.24 0.61 -2.00
C PRO A 172 21.33 2.12 -1.70
N ALA A 173 21.75 2.94 -2.67
CA ALA A 173 21.75 4.40 -2.52
C ALA A 173 20.33 4.97 -2.32
N ASP A 174 19.32 4.34 -2.93
CA ASP A 174 17.92 4.78 -2.82
C ASP A 174 17.19 4.17 -1.62
N THR A 175 17.63 3.01 -1.10
CA THR A 175 16.87 2.22 -0.15
C THR A 175 17.54 1.98 1.19
N SER A 176 18.85 2.27 1.32
CA SER A 176 19.56 2.16 2.59
C SER A 176 19.19 3.29 3.53
N GLU A 177 19.35 3.06 4.83
CA GLU A 177 19.14 4.07 5.85
C GLU A 177 20.00 5.33 5.60
N GLU A 178 21.24 5.15 5.17
CA GLU A 178 22.15 6.25 4.82
C GLU A 178 21.63 7.04 3.61
N GLY A 179 21.22 6.37 2.53
CA GLY A 179 20.65 7.01 1.35
C GLY A 179 19.40 7.82 1.67
N LEU A 180 18.48 7.24 2.43
CA LEU A 180 17.26 7.93 2.88
C LEU A 180 17.58 9.14 3.78
N ASN A 181 18.58 9.03 4.67
CA ASN A 181 19.03 10.16 5.49
C ASN A 181 19.64 11.29 4.65
N GLN A 182 20.36 10.98 3.57
CA GLN A 182 20.88 11.98 2.63
C GLN A 182 19.76 12.70 1.89
N LEU A 183 18.72 11.98 1.45
CA LEU A 183 17.53 12.58 0.84
C LEU A 183 16.77 13.47 1.81
N LEU A 184 16.57 13.03 3.04
CA LEU A 184 15.91 13.83 4.09
C LEU A 184 16.70 15.12 4.40
N ALA A 185 18.03 15.04 4.47
CA ALA A 185 18.88 16.22 4.66
C ALA A 185 18.81 17.19 3.46
N LEU A 186 18.63 16.70 2.23
CA LEU A 186 18.39 17.54 1.06
C LEU A 186 17.01 18.23 1.15
N ILE A 187 15.96 17.46 1.46
CA ILE A 187 14.60 18.00 1.61
C ILE A 187 14.54 19.08 2.68
N ALA A 188 15.18 18.86 3.83
CA ALA A 188 15.23 19.86 4.89
C ALA A 188 15.82 21.20 4.42
N ARG A 189 16.79 21.19 3.51
CA ARG A 189 17.36 22.41 2.91
C ARG A 189 16.44 23.10 1.90
N LEU A 190 15.52 22.36 1.28
CA LEU A 190 14.51 22.92 0.38
C LEU A 190 13.36 23.58 1.16
N SER A 191 13.16 23.17 2.42
CA SER A 191 12.08 23.65 3.30
C SER A 191 12.53 24.78 4.22
N ALA A 192 13.80 25.20 4.18
CA ALA A 192 14.38 26.27 5.01
C ALA A 192 14.29 27.62 4.31
#